data_9089104af9d8d247849287fd9dc3e1bb
#
_entry.id   9089104af9d8d247849287fd9dc3e1bb
#
_cell.length_a   1.000
_cell.length_b   1.000
_cell.length_c   1.000
_cell.angle_alpha   90.00
_cell.angle_beta   90.00
_cell.angle_gamma   90.00
#
_symmetry.space_group_name_H-M   'P 1'
#
loop_
_entity.id
_entity.type
_entity.pdbx_description
1 polymer ?
#
loop_
_entity_poly.entity_id
_entity_poly.type
_entity_poly.pdbx_seq_one_letter_code
_entity_poly.pdbx_strand_id
1 'polypeptide(L)'
;MSNDKKKKRKLQFPTAFTVLFIVLILAAVLTYIVPAGLYSKLEYDSEQNVFMVVDHEGNTSTLPATQETLDNLNIRMDIDKFTDGSIRKPIAIPDTYEPIAQSPQGLLPVIMSPVEGVMDTVDIMVFVLILGGIIGLVNKTGTFDAGIAALSKKTRGQEFLLVILVSSLIALGGTTFGLAEETIALYPILMPIFIASGYDAIVCIAAIYMGSSIGTMFSTVNPFSVVIASNAAGISFNEGLTFRIIGLVLAMAITLAYIYYYAK
;
A
#
# COMPACT_ATOMS: atom_id res chain seq x y z
N MET A 1 -36.70 39.21 -23.77
CA MET A 1 -36.89 37.92 -23.08
C MET A 1 -35.54 37.23 -23.04
N SER A 2 -34.85 37.37 -21.91
CA SER A 2 -33.53 36.76 -21.65
C SER A 2 -33.74 35.33 -21.22
N ASN A 3 -33.16 34.40 -21.98
CA ASN A 3 -33.28 32.96 -21.74
C ASN A 3 -32.13 32.53 -20.84
N ASP A 4 -32.30 32.63 -19.55
CA ASP A 4 -31.35 32.25 -18.52
C ASP A 4 -31.28 30.70 -18.45
N LYS A 5 -30.46 30.10 -19.29
CA LYS A 5 -30.16 28.66 -19.22
C LYS A 5 -29.38 28.41 -17.93
N LYS A 6 -30.06 27.93 -16.89
CA LYS A 6 -29.48 27.39 -15.67
C LYS A 6 -28.40 26.35 -16.05
N LYS A 7 -27.10 26.73 -15.98
CA LYS A 7 -25.98 25.82 -16.08
C LYS A 7 -26.14 24.74 -15.02
N LYS A 8 -26.49 23.51 -15.43
CA LYS A 8 -26.43 22.34 -14.55
C LYS A 8 -25.01 22.22 -14.00
N ARG A 9 -24.82 22.46 -12.70
CA ARG A 9 -23.56 22.19 -12.01
C ARG A 9 -23.23 20.71 -12.23
N LYS A 10 -22.21 20.41 -13.02
CA LYS A 10 -21.65 19.07 -13.07
C LYS A 10 -21.04 18.80 -11.70
N LEU A 11 -21.50 17.76 -11.01
CA LEU A 11 -20.85 17.26 -9.81
C LEU A 11 -19.41 16.90 -10.19
N GLN A 12 -18.46 17.67 -9.66
CA GLN A 12 -17.04 17.33 -9.76
C GLN A 12 -16.70 16.42 -8.60
N PHE A 13 -15.85 15.45 -8.86
CA PHE A 13 -15.35 14.57 -7.80
C PHE A 13 -14.62 15.42 -6.75
N PRO A 14 -14.84 15.21 -5.45
CA PRO A 14 -14.22 16.01 -4.40
C PRO A 14 -12.69 15.82 -4.40
N THR A 15 -11.97 16.83 -3.92
CA THR A 15 -10.52 16.74 -3.75
C THR A 15 -10.16 15.68 -2.70
N ALA A 16 -8.93 15.15 -2.75
CA ALA A 16 -8.43 14.17 -1.78
C ALA A 16 -8.61 14.65 -0.33
N PHE A 17 -8.30 15.90 -0.04
CA PHE A 17 -8.51 16.50 1.30
C PHE A 17 -9.97 16.49 1.72
N THR A 18 -10.89 16.81 0.81
CA THR A 18 -12.33 16.77 1.10
C THR A 18 -12.78 15.35 1.45
N VAL A 19 -12.30 14.34 0.72
CA VAL A 19 -12.61 12.93 1.00
C VAL A 19 -12.07 12.52 2.36
N LEU A 20 -10.82 12.87 2.69
CA LEU A 20 -10.22 12.58 3.99
C LEU A 20 -11.01 13.21 5.15
N PHE A 21 -11.42 14.49 5.02
CA PHE A 21 -12.26 15.14 6.04
C PHE A 21 -13.63 14.49 6.19
N ILE A 22 -14.26 14.06 5.10
CA ILE A 22 -15.53 13.33 5.16
C ILE A 22 -15.34 12.01 5.92
N VAL A 23 -14.28 11.26 5.61
CA VAL A 23 -13.96 10.00 6.30
C VAL A 23 -13.69 10.24 7.79
N LEU A 24 -12.94 11.29 8.13
CA LEU A 24 -12.66 11.67 9.51
C LEU A 24 -13.95 11.98 10.31
N ILE A 25 -14.84 12.79 9.73
CA ILE A 25 -16.14 13.11 10.36
C ILE A 25 -16.97 11.84 10.53
N LEU A 26 -17.01 11.00 9.50
CA LEU A 26 -17.74 9.73 9.54
C LEU A 26 -17.17 8.80 10.62
N ALA A 27 -15.85 8.69 10.73
CA ALA A 27 -15.20 7.94 11.79
C ALA A 27 -15.57 8.48 13.18
N ALA A 28 -15.53 9.80 13.37
CA ALA A 28 -15.95 10.43 14.63
C ALA A 28 -17.41 10.11 14.98
N VAL A 29 -18.33 10.18 14.01
CA VAL A 29 -19.73 9.81 14.22
C VAL A 29 -19.86 8.33 14.60
N LEU A 30 -19.08 7.45 13.97
CA LEU A 30 -19.09 6.02 14.30
C LEU A 30 -18.67 5.73 15.74
N THR A 31 -17.81 6.57 16.36
CA THR A 31 -17.43 6.39 17.78
C THR A 31 -18.61 6.57 18.75
N TYR A 32 -19.72 7.15 18.32
CA TYR A 32 -20.96 7.26 19.11
C TYR A 32 -21.91 6.07 18.92
N ILE A 33 -21.76 5.33 17.81
CA ILE A 33 -22.71 4.30 17.39
C ILE A 33 -22.13 2.91 17.61
N VAL A 34 -20.83 2.73 17.27
CA VAL A 34 -20.16 1.43 17.35
C VAL A 34 -19.68 1.19 18.78
N PRO A 35 -20.10 0.10 19.43
CA PRO A 35 -19.60 -0.25 20.76
C PRO A 35 -18.07 -0.41 20.73
N ALA A 36 -17.41 0.18 21.73
CA ALA A 36 -15.97 -0.01 21.91
C ALA A 36 -15.70 -1.35 22.59
N GLY A 37 -14.63 -2.03 22.21
CA GLY A 37 -14.20 -3.27 22.84
C GLY A 37 -12.74 -3.55 22.53
N LEU A 38 -12.12 -4.34 23.38
CA LEU A 38 -10.73 -4.78 23.27
C LEU A 38 -10.62 -6.29 23.35
N TYR A 39 -9.59 -6.82 22.68
CA TYR A 39 -9.12 -8.18 22.91
C TYR A 39 -7.98 -8.16 23.90
N SER A 40 -7.82 -9.21 24.70
CA SER A 40 -6.57 -9.47 25.40
C SER A 40 -5.44 -9.62 24.36
N LYS A 41 -4.23 -9.22 24.72
CA LYS A 41 -3.06 -9.23 23.83
C LYS A 41 -2.02 -10.20 24.33
N LEU A 42 -1.39 -10.91 23.40
CA LEU A 42 -0.22 -11.74 23.64
C LEU A 42 1.02 -11.04 23.10
N GLU A 43 2.02 -10.86 23.94
CA GLU A 43 3.32 -10.32 23.59
C GLU A 43 4.41 -11.33 23.96
N TYR A 44 5.43 -11.45 23.13
CA TYR A 44 6.57 -12.32 23.40
C TYR A 44 7.72 -11.51 23.98
N ASP A 45 8.16 -11.85 25.19
CA ASP A 45 9.35 -11.32 25.82
C ASP A 45 10.55 -12.21 25.48
N SER A 46 11.41 -11.71 24.60
CA SER A 46 12.61 -12.43 24.18
C SER A 46 13.70 -12.52 25.24
N GLU A 47 13.71 -11.61 26.24
CA GLU A 47 14.71 -11.63 27.30
C GLU A 47 14.39 -12.72 28.33
N GLN A 48 13.12 -12.87 28.65
CA GLN A 48 12.67 -13.86 29.63
C GLN A 48 12.20 -15.18 28.99
N ASN A 49 12.06 -15.19 27.67
CA ASN A 49 11.52 -16.32 26.89
C ASN A 49 10.15 -16.78 27.40
N VAL A 50 9.24 -15.81 27.60
CA VAL A 50 7.88 -16.04 28.05
C VAL A 50 6.88 -15.29 27.18
N PHE A 51 5.63 -15.73 27.20
CA PHE A 51 4.52 -14.95 26.69
C PHE A 51 3.93 -14.10 27.80
N MET A 52 3.73 -12.81 27.55
CA MET A 52 2.97 -11.91 28.39
C MET A 52 1.57 -11.74 27.81
N VAL A 53 0.57 -12.05 28.61
CA VAL A 53 -0.84 -11.80 28.28
C VAL A 53 -1.27 -10.53 29.00
N VAL A 54 -1.70 -9.54 28.24
CA VAL A 54 -2.26 -8.30 28.77
C VAL A 54 -3.75 -8.31 28.53
N ASP A 55 -4.53 -8.29 29.61
CA ASP A 55 -5.99 -8.25 29.53
C ASP A 55 -6.53 -6.84 29.20
N HIS A 56 -7.83 -6.72 29.05
CA HIS A 56 -8.52 -5.46 28.74
C HIS A 56 -8.42 -4.40 29.86
N GLU A 57 -8.13 -4.83 31.12
CA GLU A 57 -7.89 -3.94 32.26
C GLU A 57 -6.42 -3.50 32.39
N GLY A 58 -5.53 -4.07 31.55
CA GLY A 58 -4.10 -3.80 31.60
C GLY A 58 -3.32 -4.68 32.59
N ASN A 59 -3.97 -5.73 33.19
CA ASN A 59 -3.25 -6.66 34.02
C ASN A 59 -2.40 -7.58 33.15
N THR A 60 -1.18 -7.84 33.58
CA THR A 60 -0.24 -8.69 32.85
C THR A 60 -0.07 -10.03 33.58
N SER A 61 -0.22 -11.11 32.85
CA SER A 61 0.09 -12.47 33.30
C SER A 61 1.13 -13.09 32.36
N THR A 62 1.99 -13.95 32.92
CA THR A 62 3.05 -14.61 32.15
C THR A 62 2.70 -16.08 31.93
N LEU A 63 2.93 -16.57 30.71
CA LEU A 63 2.77 -17.96 30.32
C LEU A 63 4.08 -18.48 29.70
N PRO A 64 4.34 -19.80 29.75
CA PRO A 64 5.51 -20.37 29.09
C PRO A 64 5.46 -20.10 27.56
N ALA A 65 6.58 -19.74 26.96
CA ALA A 65 6.69 -19.60 25.51
C ALA A 65 6.79 -20.99 24.87
N THR A 66 5.67 -21.65 24.69
CA THR A 66 5.57 -22.98 24.07
C THR A 66 4.47 -23.01 23.01
N GLN A 67 4.56 -23.95 22.08
CA GLN A 67 3.49 -24.17 21.09
C GLN A 67 2.18 -24.55 21.75
N GLU A 68 2.24 -25.36 22.85
CA GLU A 68 1.06 -25.74 23.62
C GLU A 68 0.31 -24.52 24.18
N THR A 69 1.03 -23.47 24.61
CA THR A 69 0.42 -22.22 25.07
C THR A 69 -0.34 -21.54 23.95
N LEU A 70 0.22 -21.48 22.73
CA LEU A 70 -0.44 -20.88 21.57
C LEU A 70 -1.69 -21.69 21.18
N ASP A 71 -1.60 -23.01 21.17
CA ASP A 71 -2.70 -23.90 20.84
C ASP A 71 -3.86 -23.75 21.86
N ASN A 72 -3.54 -23.64 23.15
CA ASN A 72 -4.52 -23.42 24.22
C ASN A 72 -5.22 -22.06 24.13
N LEU A 73 -4.54 -21.06 23.57
CA LEU A 73 -5.09 -19.71 23.29
C LEU A 73 -5.77 -19.61 21.92
N ASN A 74 -5.97 -20.72 21.20
CA ASN A 74 -6.51 -20.76 19.85
C ASN A 74 -5.71 -19.91 18.83
N ILE A 75 -4.43 -19.67 19.09
CA ILE A 75 -3.54 -18.91 18.20
C ILE A 75 -2.90 -19.88 17.20
N ARG A 76 -3.37 -19.84 15.96
CA ARG A 76 -2.93 -20.74 14.87
C ARG A 76 -1.63 -20.25 14.22
N MET A 77 -0.59 -20.08 15.02
CA MET A 77 0.72 -19.64 14.57
C MET A 77 1.79 -20.54 15.18
N ASP A 78 2.87 -20.77 14.42
CA ASP A 78 4.03 -21.50 14.93
C ASP A 78 4.84 -20.61 15.87
N ILE A 79 5.33 -21.18 16.96
CA ILE A 79 6.13 -20.46 17.96
C ILE A 79 7.38 -19.82 17.34
N ASP A 80 7.93 -20.42 16.29
CA ASP A 80 9.10 -19.92 15.58
C ASP A 80 8.92 -18.48 15.08
N LYS A 81 7.68 -18.08 14.75
CA LYS A 81 7.33 -16.72 14.32
C LYS A 81 7.56 -15.65 15.39
N PHE A 82 7.50 -16.03 16.64
CA PHE A 82 7.77 -15.14 17.78
C PHE A 82 9.27 -15.15 18.09
N THR A 83 9.90 -16.30 18.07
CA THR A 83 11.33 -16.44 18.42
C THR A 83 12.28 -15.93 17.36
N ASP A 84 11.90 -15.98 16.07
CA ASP A 84 12.70 -15.43 14.95
C ASP A 84 12.48 -13.91 14.71
N GLY A 85 11.57 -13.29 15.49
CA GLY A 85 11.25 -11.87 15.37
C GLY A 85 10.39 -11.51 14.16
N SER A 86 9.72 -12.49 13.53
CA SER A 86 8.71 -12.24 12.49
C SER A 86 7.50 -11.48 13.05
N ILE A 87 7.10 -11.78 14.30
CA ILE A 87 6.06 -11.08 15.04
C ILE A 87 6.74 -10.18 16.08
N ARG A 88 6.51 -8.86 15.97
CA ARG A 88 7.20 -7.84 16.78
C ARG A 88 6.30 -7.00 17.66
N LYS A 89 5.00 -7.19 17.54
CA LYS A 89 3.99 -6.45 18.31
C LYS A 89 3.02 -7.40 18.96
N PRO A 90 2.38 -6.97 20.05
CA PRO A 90 1.35 -7.76 20.68
C PRO A 90 0.24 -8.11 19.68
N ILE A 91 -0.18 -9.37 19.66
CA ILE A 91 -1.28 -9.87 18.85
C ILE A 91 -2.54 -10.05 19.69
N ALA A 92 -3.71 -9.95 19.08
CA ALA A 92 -4.97 -10.21 19.74
C ALA A 92 -5.16 -11.71 19.99
N ILE A 93 -5.62 -12.08 21.19
CA ILE A 93 -5.99 -13.45 21.54
C ILE A 93 -7.43 -13.68 21.07
N PRO A 94 -7.71 -14.73 20.26
CA PRO A 94 -9.05 -15.07 19.83
C PRO A 94 -10.01 -15.29 21.02
N ASP A 95 -11.29 -14.99 20.79
CA ASP A 95 -12.39 -15.24 21.75
C ASP A 95 -12.29 -14.46 23.08
N THR A 96 -11.38 -13.48 23.20
CA THR A 96 -11.22 -12.64 24.41
C THR A 96 -11.78 -11.22 24.23
N TYR A 97 -12.69 -11.03 23.27
CA TYR A 97 -13.30 -9.71 23.06
C TYR A 97 -14.19 -9.32 24.24
N GLU A 98 -13.89 -8.19 24.85
CA GLU A 98 -14.72 -7.60 25.90
C GLU A 98 -15.11 -6.16 25.55
N PRO A 99 -16.38 -5.79 25.77
CA PRO A 99 -16.82 -4.41 25.58
C PRO A 99 -16.23 -3.53 26.68
N ILE A 100 -15.71 -2.37 26.26
CA ILE A 100 -15.16 -1.34 27.14
C ILE A 100 -16.03 -0.08 27.14
N ALA A 101 -15.79 0.83 28.08
CA ALA A 101 -16.46 2.11 28.11
C ALA A 101 -16.24 2.88 26.81
N GLN A 102 -17.32 3.32 26.17
CA GLN A 102 -17.23 4.13 24.97
C GLN A 102 -16.57 5.47 25.26
N SER A 103 -15.66 5.88 24.37
CA SER A 103 -15.02 7.20 24.38
C SER A 103 -15.39 7.97 23.10
N PRO A 104 -16.58 8.59 23.05
CA PRO A 104 -17.03 9.30 21.87
C PRO A 104 -16.12 10.49 21.58
N GLN A 105 -15.67 10.61 20.33
CA GLN A 105 -14.76 11.66 19.91
C GLN A 105 -15.52 12.94 19.55
N GLY A 106 -15.30 13.99 20.34
CA GLY A 106 -15.93 15.29 20.12
C GLY A 106 -15.21 16.13 19.07
N LEU A 107 -15.56 17.41 19.01
CA LEU A 107 -15.02 18.34 18.00
C LEU A 107 -13.51 18.54 18.14
N LEU A 108 -12.97 18.65 19.37
CA LEU A 108 -11.56 18.91 19.61
C LEU A 108 -10.65 17.77 19.11
N PRO A 109 -10.90 16.48 19.44
CA PRO A 109 -10.16 15.38 18.85
C PRO A 109 -10.22 15.32 17.32
N VAL A 110 -11.38 15.66 16.72
CA VAL A 110 -11.52 15.71 15.25
C VAL A 110 -10.61 16.79 14.64
N ILE A 111 -10.48 17.96 15.29
CA ILE A 111 -9.58 19.03 14.83
C ILE A 111 -8.12 18.67 15.05
N MET A 112 -7.80 17.96 16.13
CA MET A 112 -6.41 17.57 16.47
C MET A 112 -5.91 16.38 15.68
N SER A 113 -6.79 15.46 15.27
CA SER A 113 -6.39 14.22 14.60
C SER A 113 -5.52 14.39 13.33
N PRO A 114 -5.68 15.44 12.47
CA PRO A 114 -4.75 15.66 11.38
C PRO A 114 -3.33 16.00 11.86
N VAL A 115 -3.21 16.71 12.98
CA VAL A 115 -1.90 17.07 13.57
C VAL A 115 -1.24 15.82 14.15
N GLU A 116 -1.99 15.03 14.92
CA GLU A 116 -1.53 13.77 15.48
C GLU A 116 -1.12 12.79 14.36
N GLY A 117 -1.94 12.65 13.32
CA GLY A 117 -1.62 11.81 12.17
C GLY A 117 -0.35 12.23 11.43
N VAL A 118 -0.05 13.53 11.32
CA VAL A 118 1.22 14.02 10.78
C VAL A 118 2.38 13.65 11.71
N MET A 119 2.22 13.82 13.03
CA MET A 119 3.26 13.48 14.01
C MET A 119 3.55 11.97 14.02
N ASP A 120 2.54 11.13 13.90
CA ASP A 120 2.68 9.67 13.88
C ASP A 120 3.30 9.12 12.59
N THR A 121 3.28 9.91 11.52
CA THR A 121 3.79 9.49 10.20
C THR A 121 4.95 10.33 9.67
N VAL A 122 5.59 11.15 10.53
CA VAL A 122 6.64 12.09 10.12
C VAL A 122 7.85 11.38 9.50
N ASP A 123 8.23 10.23 10.03
CA ASP A 123 9.31 9.38 9.51
C ASP A 123 9.02 8.89 8.08
N ILE A 124 7.78 8.48 7.81
CA ILE A 124 7.31 8.10 6.47
C ILE A 124 7.32 9.32 5.54
N MET A 125 6.84 10.47 6.00
CA MET A 125 6.84 11.71 5.21
C MET A 125 8.26 12.12 4.81
N VAL A 126 9.21 12.09 5.75
CA VAL A 126 10.63 12.38 5.49
C VAL A 126 11.23 11.39 4.50
N PHE A 127 10.94 10.10 4.66
CA PHE A 127 11.38 9.07 3.73
C PHE A 127 10.87 9.31 2.30
N VAL A 128 9.58 9.63 2.15
CA VAL A 128 8.97 9.97 0.85
C VAL A 128 9.62 11.19 0.20
N LEU A 129 9.89 12.24 1.00
CA LEU A 129 10.56 13.45 0.51
C LEU A 129 11.98 13.16 0.01
N ILE A 130 12.75 12.34 0.74
CA ILE A 130 14.10 11.92 0.33
C ILE A 130 14.04 11.12 -0.97
N LEU A 131 13.15 10.12 -1.06
CA LEU A 131 12.97 9.33 -2.28
C LEU A 131 12.54 10.20 -3.46
N GLY A 132 11.57 11.08 -3.28
CA GLY A 132 11.13 12.02 -4.32
C GLY A 132 12.26 12.92 -4.80
N GLY A 133 13.11 13.38 -3.89
CA GLY A 133 14.34 14.13 -4.20
C GLY A 133 15.32 13.33 -5.06
N ILE A 134 15.58 12.07 -4.70
CA ILE A 134 16.45 11.16 -5.46
C ILE A 134 15.89 10.92 -6.88
N ILE A 135 14.60 10.58 -6.97
CA ILE A 135 13.91 10.38 -8.26
C ILE A 135 13.97 11.66 -9.10
N GLY A 136 13.75 12.82 -8.49
CA GLY A 136 13.87 14.13 -9.17
C GLY A 136 15.27 14.41 -9.70
N LEU A 137 16.33 14.04 -8.96
CA LEU A 137 17.71 14.14 -9.43
C LEU A 137 17.98 13.20 -10.60
N VAL A 138 17.56 11.93 -10.52
CA VAL A 138 17.73 10.95 -11.61
C VAL A 138 16.98 11.41 -12.86
N ASN A 139 15.77 11.96 -12.70
CA ASN A 139 15.01 12.53 -13.82
C ASN A 139 15.74 13.71 -14.47
N LYS A 140 16.32 14.61 -13.66
CA LYS A 140 17.08 15.78 -14.13
C LYS A 140 18.36 15.43 -14.88
N THR A 141 18.96 14.26 -14.62
CA THR A 141 20.14 13.76 -15.36
C THR A 141 19.79 13.24 -16.76
N GLY A 142 18.50 13.16 -17.13
CA GLY A 142 18.05 12.57 -18.39
C GLY A 142 18.25 11.05 -18.48
N THR A 143 18.52 10.38 -17.36
CA THR A 143 18.78 8.94 -17.33
C THR A 143 17.57 8.14 -17.79
N PHE A 144 16.37 8.56 -17.39
CA PHE A 144 15.12 7.92 -17.85
C PHE A 144 14.92 8.10 -19.34
N ASP A 145 15.13 9.32 -19.88
CA ASP A 145 14.98 9.61 -21.31
C ASP A 145 15.97 8.81 -22.14
N ALA A 146 17.23 8.77 -21.72
CA ALA A 146 18.28 7.98 -22.38
C ALA A 146 17.97 6.48 -22.36
N GLY A 147 17.49 5.96 -21.22
CA GLY A 147 17.09 4.56 -21.07
C GLY A 147 15.94 4.19 -22.00
N ILE A 148 14.90 5.02 -22.05
CA ILE A 148 13.73 4.83 -22.93
C ILE A 148 14.10 4.93 -24.40
N ALA A 149 14.95 5.88 -24.79
CA ALA A 149 15.41 6.03 -26.17
C ALA A 149 16.26 4.81 -26.60
N ALA A 150 17.14 4.32 -25.74
CA ALA A 150 17.91 3.09 -25.99
C ALA A 150 17.00 1.87 -26.15
N LEU A 151 15.97 1.76 -25.30
CA LEU A 151 14.98 0.70 -25.33
C LEU A 151 14.20 0.70 -26.64
N SER A 152 13.65 1.83 -27.03
CA SER A 152 12.91 2.01 -28.29
C SER A 152 13.74 1.63 -29.52
N LYS A 153 15.03 1.99 -29.53
CA LYS A 153 15.95 1.61 -30.61
C LYS A 153 16.17 0.11 -30.68
N LYS A 154 16.26 -0.56 -29.51
CA LYS A 154 16.53 -1.99 -29.40
C LYS A 154 15.31 -2.87 -29.74
N THR A 155 14.09 -2.33 -29.56
CA THR A 155 12.83 -3.08 -29.78
C THR A 155 12.28 -2.91 -31.22
N ARG A 156 12.99 -2.25 -32.11
CA ARG A 156 12.55 -1.99 -33.48
C ARG A 156 12.38 -3.32 -34.25
N GLY A 157 11.14 -3.60 -34.72
CA GLY A 157 10.77 -4.87 -35.37
C GLY A 157 10.23 -5.94 -34.41
N GLN A 158 10.17 -5.65 -33.12
CA GLN A 158 9.52 -6.47 -32.09
C GLN A 158 8.70 -5.57 -31.19
N GLU A 159 7.70 -4.93 -31.77
CA GLU A 159 6.96 -3.82 -31.16
C GLU A 159 6.33 -4.23 -29.80
N PHE A 160 5.83 -5.48 -29.67
CA PHE A 160 5.25 -5.94 -28.41
C PHE A 160 6.30 -6.08 -27.29
N LEU A 161 7.56 -6.27 -27.62
CA LEU A 161 8.65 -6.30 -26.63
C LEU A 161 8.75 -4.94 -25.90
N LEU A 162 8.44 -3.82 -26.57
CA LEU A 162 8.37 -2.51 -25.94
C LEU A 162 7.31 -2.49 -24.84
N VAL A 163 6.11 -3.03 -25.12
CA VAL A 163 5.02 -3.14 -24.14
C VAL A 163 5.46 -3.95 -22.92
N ILE A 164 6.05 -5.13 -23.16
CA ILE A 164 6.52 -6.02 -22.09
C ILE A 164 7.56 -5.30 -21.22
N LEU A 165 8.56 -4.67 -21.84
CA LEU A 165 9.66 -4.03 -21.12
C LEU A 165 9.18 -2.83 -20.30
N VAL A 166 8.36 -1.95 -20.90
CA VAL A 166 7.82 -0.79 -20.19
C VAL A 166 6.94 -1.23 -19.02
N SER A 167 5.97 -2.12 -19.26
CA SER A 167 5.08 -2.60 -18.20
C SER A 167 5.86 -3.28 -17.07
N SER A 168 6.85 -4.11 -17.40
CA SER A 168 7.65 -4.82 -16.40
C SER A 168 8.55 -3.88 -15.59
N LEU A 169 9.19 -2.91 -16.22
CA LEU A 169 10.01 -1.92 -15.52
C LEU A 169 9.17 -1.06 -14.57
N ILE A 170 7.99 -0.64 -15.00
CA ILE A 170 7.07 0.13 -14.16
C ILE A 170 6.52 -0.74 -13.03
N ALA A 171 6.19 -2.01 -13.29
CA ALA A 171 5.77 -2.94 -12.26
C ALA A 171 6.87 -3.20 -11.22
N LEU A 172 8.13 -3.29 -11.65
CA LEU A 172 9.27 -3.36 -10.73
C LEU A 172 9.39 -2.10 -9.87
N GLY A 173 9.18 -0.92 -10.45
CA GLY A 173 9.11 0.33 -9.67
C GLY A 173 7.94 0.34 -8.68
N GLY A 174 6.76 -0.10 -9.11
CA GLY A 174 5.58 -0.20 -8.25
C GLY A 174 5.76 -1.17 -7.10
N THR A 175 6.35 -2.36 -7.35
CA THR A 175 6.55 -3.39 -6.32
C THR A 175 7.66 -3.06 -5.33
N THR A 176 8.62 -2.21 -5.72
CA THR A 176 9.78 -1.85 -4.88
C THR A 176 9.62 -0.52 -4.17
N PHE A 177 9.37 0.58 -4.89
CA PHE A 177 9.28 1.93 -4.28
C PHE A 177 7.85 2.47 -4.24
N GLY A 178 6.86 1.77 -4.81
CA GLY A 178 5.49 2.26 -4.91
C GLY A 178 5.29 3.29 -6.03
N LEU A 179 6.01 3.13 -7.15
CA LEU A 179 5.93 4.03 -8.29
C LEU A 179 4.47 4.12 -8.80
N ALA A 180 3.83 5.25 -8.62
CA ALA A 180 2.43 5.50 -8.97
C ALA A 180 2.27 6.86 -9.67
N GLU A 181 2.19 7.96 -8.93
CA GLU A 181 1.95 9.30 -9.45
C GLU A 181 3.10 9.79 -10.34
N GLU A 182 4.32 9.36 -10.09
CA GLU A 182 5.51 9.71 -10.88
C GLU A 182 5.41 9.17 -12.31
N THR A 183 4.61 8.11 -12.52
CA THR A 183 4.38 7.56 -13.87
C THR A 183 3.68 8.56 -14.78
N ILE A 184 3.01 9.58 -14.26
CA ILE A 184 2.36 10.63 -15.03
C ILE A 184 3.38 11.32 -15.94
N ALA A 185 4.61 11.52 -15.48
CA ALA A 185 5.68 12.14 -16.28
C ALA A 185 6.14 11.27 -17.45
N LEU A 186 5.86 9.96 -17.42
CA LEU A 186 6.25 9.05 -18.49
C LEU A 186 5.30 9.07 -19.69
N TYR A 187 4.03 9.47 -19.51
CA TYR A 187 3.07 9.51 -20.62
C TYR A 187 3.49 10.38 -21.79
N PRO A 188 3.90 11.64 -21.59
CA PRO A 188 4.33 12.49 -22.71
C PRO A 188 5.55 11.94 -23.45
N ILE A 189 6.41 11.18 -22.77
CA ILE A 189 7.64 10.62 -23.33
C ILE A 189 7.34 9.32 -24.09
N LEU A 190 6.58 8.42 -23.49
CA LEU A 190 6.31 7.09 -24.04
C LEU A 190 5.23 7.09 -25.12
N MET A 191 4.21 7.95 -25.01
CA MET A 191 3.10 7.99 -25.95
C MET A 191 3.55 8.15 -27.42
N PRO A 192 4.43 9.09 -27.80
CA PRO A 192 4.93 9.20 -29.16
C PRO A 192 5.66 7.92 -29.63
N ILE A 193 6.36 7.24 -28.72
CA ILE A 193 7.12 6.03 -29.03
C ILE A 193 6.18 4.87 -29.33
N PHE A 194 5.13 4.70 -28.52
CA PHE A 194 4.11 3.67 -28.73
C PHE A 194 3.36 3.90 -30.04
N ILE A 195 2.96 5.14 -30.34
CA ILE A 195 2.30 5.48 -31.61
C ILE A 195 3.23 5.22 -32.81
N ALA A 196 4.51 5.59 -32.70
CA ALA A 196 5.51 5.31 -33.74
C ALA A 196 5.78 3.81 -33.93
N SER A 197 5.51 2.99 -32.92
CA SER A 197 5.60 1.53 -32.95
C SER A 197 4.31 0.86 -33.43
N GLY A 198 3.30 1.64 -33.85
CA GLY A 198 2.05 1.12 -34.42
C GLY A 198 0.95 0.85 -33.39
N TYR A 199 1.15 1.20 -32.12
CA TYR A 199 0.16 1.08 -31.05
C TYR A 199 -0.65 2.36 -30.87
N ASP A 200 -1.83 2.22 -30.30
CA ASP A 200 -2.65 3.35 -29.92
C ASP A 200 -2.29 3.89 -28.51
N ALA A 201 -2.88 5.02 -28.15
CA ALA A 201 -2.70 5.65 -26.86
C ALA A 201 -3.17 4.76 -25.70
N ILE A 202 -4.16 3.91 -25.93
CA ILE A 202 -4.74 3.03 -24.89
C ILE A 202 -3.73 1.96 -24.49
N VAL A 203 -2.98 1.39 -25.45
CA VAL A 203 -1.91 0.43 -25.15
C VAL A 203 -0.82 1.06 -24.30
N CYS A 204 -0.42 2.31 -24.61
CA CYS A 204 0.54 3.04 -23.79
C CYS A 204 0.03 3.27 -22.37
N ILE A 205 -1.22 3.74 -22.24
CA ILE A 205 -1.85 3.96 -20.94
C ILE A 205 -1.94 2.65 -20.16
N ALA A 206 -2.39 1.58 -20.80
CA ALA A 206 -2.49 0.26 -20.19
C ALA A 206 -1.13 -0.26 -19.71
N ALA A 207 -0.08 -0.14 -20.52
CA ALA A 207 1.28 -0.57 -20.18
C ALA A 207 1.79 0.15 -18.92
N ILE A 208 1.59 1.46 -18.82
CA ILE A 208 2.06 2.27 -17.69
C ILE A 208 1.16 2.05 -16.47
N TYR A 209 -0.14 2.27 -16.60
CA TYR A 209 -1.08 2.25 -15.48
C TYR A 209 -1.23 0.86 -14.86
N MET A 210 -1.44 -0.17 -15.70
CA MET A 210 -1.58 -1.54 -15.18
C MET A 210 -0.25 -2.07 -14.65
N GLY A 211 0.88 -1.71 -15.27
CA GLY A 211 2.21 -2.03 -14.74
C GLY A 211 2.39 -1.51 -13.31
N SER A 212 2.16 -0.22 -13.10
CA SER A 212 2.23 0.41 -11.77
C SER A 212 1.25 -0.20 -10.79
N SER A 213 -0.02 -0.35 -11.19
CA SER A 213 -1.09 -0.86 -10.32
C SER A 213 -0.83 -2.30 -9.87
N ILE A 214 -0.38 -3.18 -10.78
CA ILE A 214 -0.06 -4.58 -10.44
C ILE A 214 1.20 -4.64 -9.58
N GLY A 215 2.21 -3.83 -9.89
CA GLY A 215 3.41 -3.70 -9.07
C GLY A 215 3.07 -3.32 -7.63
N THR A 216 2.21 -2.33 -7.44
CA THR A 216 1.76 -1.88 -6.12
C THR A 216 0.85 -2.89 -5.44
N MET A 217 -0.07 -3.54 -6.18
CA MET A 217 -0.99 -4.54 -5.64
C MET A 217 -0.27 -5.77 -5.09
N PHE A 218 0.78 -6.25 -5.80
CA PHE A 218 1.62 -7.37 -5.37
C PHE A 218 3.01 -6.89 -4.97
N SER A 219 3.05 -5.90 -4.09
CA SER A 219 4.28 -5.27 -3.63
C SER A 219 5.19 -6.25 -2.90
N THR A 220 6.48 -6.20 -3.19
CA THR A 220 7.50 -7.01 -2.49
C THR A 220 8.07 -6.26 -1.29
N VAL A 221 8.61 -5.07 -1.51
CA VAL A 221 9.27 -4.25 -0.48
C VAL A 221 8.79 -2.80 -0.49
N ASN A 222 7.70 -2.51 -1.17
CA ASN A 222 7.13 -1.17 -1.28
C ASN A 222 6.85 -0.59 0.13
N PRO A 223 7.43 0.55 0.47
CA PRO A 223 7.29 1.14 1.81
C PRO A 223 5.84 1.49 2.15
N PHE A 224 5.05 1.95 1.18
CA PHE A 224 3.70 2.43 1.41
C PHE A 224 2.70 1.30 1.64
N SER A 225 2.73 0.25 0.81
CA SER A 225 1.74 -0.82 0.87
C SER A 225 2.18 -2.02 1.71
N VAL A 226 3.50 -2.29 1.82
CA VAL A 226 4.00 -3.46 2.55
C VAL A 226 4.58 -3.07 3.89
N VAL A 227 5.55 -2.15 3.93
CA VAL A 227 6.26 -1.83 5.18
C VAL A 227 5.31 -1.20 6.20
N ILE A 228 4.50 -0.22 5.78
CA ILE A 228 3.51 0.41 6.67
C ILE A 228 2.50 -0.61 7.17
N ALA A 229 1.93 -1.43 6.27
CA ALA A 229 0.94 -2.42 6.65
C ALA A 229 1.53 -3.49 7.59
N SER A 230 2.75 -3.98 7.31
CA SER A 230 3.44 -4.95 8.17
C SER A 230 3.77 -4.36 9.53
N ASN A 231 4.24 -3.11 9.58
CA ASN A 231 4.50 -2.42 10.85
C ASN A 231 3.22 -2.20 11.66
N ALA A 232 2.11 -1.84 11.00
CA ALA A 232 0.82 -1.70 11.66
C ALA A 232 0.31 -3.05 12.20
N ALA A 233 0.49 -4.13 11.44
CA ALA A 233 0.13 -5.49 11.85
C ALA A 233 1.11 -6.09 12.87
N GLY A 234 2.28 -5.47 13.09
CA GLY A 234 3.31 -5.98 14.02
C GLY A 234 4.06 -7.21 13.51
N ILE A 235 4.06 -7.44 12.19
CA ILE A 235 4.75 -8.58 11.55
C ILE A 235 5.93 -8.11 10.70
N SER A 236 6.83 -9.04 10.35
CA SER A 236 7.91 -8.76 9.40
C SER A 236 7.36 -8.50 8.00
N PHE A 237 7.94 -7.53 7.27
CA PHE A 237 7.57 -7.25 5.89
C PHE A 237 7.86 -8.41 4.92
N ASN A 238 8.69 -9.38 5.33
CA ASN A 238 8.96 -10.60 4.58
C ASN A 238 7.81 -11.61 4.62
N GLU A 239 6.89 -11.48 5.58
CA GLU A 239 5.74 -12.36 5.66
C GLU A 239 4.88 -12.26 4.40
N GLY A 240 4.55 -13.41 3.82
CA GLY A 240 3.81 -13.49 2.57
C GLY A 240 4.57 -13.06 1.31
N LEU A 241 5.90 -12.83 1.36
CA LEU A 241 6.70 -12.39 0.21
C LEU A 241 6.57 -13.36 -0.97
N THR A 242 6.64 -14.66 -0.74
CA THR A 242 6.50 -15.69 -1.79
C THR A 242 5.15 -15.58 -2.48
N PHE A 243 4.06 -15.41 -1.73
CA PHE A 243 2.72 -15.22 -2.28
C PHE A 243 2.66 -13.96 -3.16
N ARG A 244 3.24 -12.85 -2.70
CA ARG A 244 3.28 -11.59 -3.45
C ARG A 244 4.09 -11.71 -4.74
N ILE A 245 5.24 -12.40 -4.73
CA ILE A 245 6.04 -12.63 -5.95
C ILE A 245 5.27 -13.48 -6.96
N ILE A 246 4.65 -14.58 -6.52
CA ILE A 246 3.83 -15.44 -7.40
C ILE A 246 2.65 -14.63 -7.98
N GLY A 247 1.96 -13.88 -7.14
CA GLY A 247 0.85 -13.01 -7.55
C GLY A 247 1.29 -11.95 -8.57
N LEU A 248 2.43 -11.31 -8.36
CA LEU A 248 3.01 -10.34 -9.29
C LEU A 248 3.26 -10.94 -10.67
N VAL A 249 3.92 -12.10 -10.71
CA VAL A 249 4.24 -12.78 -11.98
C VAL A 249 2.97 -13.20 -12.72
N LEU A 250 2.01 -13.81 -12.02
CA LEU A 250 0.75 -14.24 -12.61
C LEU A 250 -0.10 -13.06 -13.11
N ALA A 251 -0.25 -12.01 -12.29
CA ALA A 251 -1.03 -10.85 -12.69
C ALA A 251 -0.38 -10.10 -13.87
N MET A 252 0.96 -9.98 -13.88
CA MET A 252 1.69 -9.41 -15.02
C MET A 252 1.49 -10.24 -16.28
N ALA A 253 1.58 -11.58 -16.20
CA ALA A 253 1.35 -12.45 -17.35
C ALA A 253 -0.07 -12.30 -17.93
N ILE A 254 -1.09 -12.28 -17.07
CA ILE A 254 -2.49 -12.05 -17.47
C ILE A 254 -2.66 -10.69 -18.14
N THR A 255 -2.08 -9.64 -17.54
CA THR A 255 -2.18 -8.28 -18.06
C THR A 255 -1.49 -8.14 -19.42
N LEU A 256 -0.28 -8.66 -19.55
CA LEU A 256 0.44 -8.62 -20.82
C LEU A 256 -0.28 -9.44 -21.90
N ALA A 257 -0.88 -10.58 -21.55
CA ALA A 257 -1.73 -11.34 -22.47
C ALA A 257 -2.94 -10.51 -22.92
N TYR A 258 -3.62 -9.84 -21.96
CA TYR A 258 -4.76 -8.98 -22.29
C TYR A 258 -4.36 -7.82 -23.22
N ILE A 259 -3.27 -7.10 -22.91
CA ILE A 259 -2.77 -6.01 -23.77
C ILE A 259 -2.38 -6.54 -25.14
N TYR A 260 -1.78 -7.74 -25.23
CA TYR A 260 -1.44 -8.36 -26.52
C TYR A 260 -2.68 -8.63 -27.37
N TYR A 261 -3.73 -9.20 -26.78
CA TYR A 261 -4.98 -9.46 -27.50
C TYR A 261 -5.69 -8.19 -27.93
N TYR A 262 -5.61 -7.13 -27.12
CA TYR A 262 -6.19 -5.83 -27.45
C TYR A 262 -5.40 -5.13 -28.59
N ALA A 263 -4.07 -5.24 -28.56
CA ALA A 263 -3.18 -4.56 -29.51
C ALA A 263 -3.08 -5.24 -30.89
N LYS A 264 -3.61 -6.47 -31.03
CA LYS A 264 -3.61 -7.25 -32.28
C LYS A 264 -4.82 -6.93 -33.13
#